data_cd83b1aeca08cd2ee0d06bb47c28bc15
#
_entry.id   cd83b1aeca08cd2ee0d06bb47c28bc15
#
_cell.length_a   1.000
_cell.length_b   1.000
_cell.length_c   1.000
_cell.angle_alpha   90.00
_cell.angle_beta   90.00
_cell.angle_gamma   90.00
#
_symmetry.space_group_name_H-M   'P 1'
#
loop_
_entity.id
_entity.type
_entity.pdbx_description
1 polymer ?
#
loop_
_entity_poly.entity_id
_entity_poly.type
_entity_poly.pdbx_seq_one_letter_code
_entity_poly.pdbx_strand_id
1 'polypeptide(L)'
;REGATLAFTYQNERFKERVEEMARELGSDIALPCDVGEDAQIAALFAQLGRRWDSLDGLVHAIAFAPREAIAGDFLEGLSREAFRTAHDVSAYSFPALAKAALPMMQGRKAALVTLTYLGANRVVPNYNTMGLAKASLEAAVRYLAASLGPRGIRVNGISAGPIKTLAAAGIAGFGKILKFVEEHAPLRRNVTTEDVCNAAVFLLSDLAAGVTGEVLYVDSGFRNVVAGIPGGGSES
;
A
#
# COMPACT_ATOMS: atom_id res chain seq x y z
N ARG A 1 -6.19 3.12 -18.74
CA ARG A 1 -7.59 3.15 -19.21
C ARG A 1 -8.28 4.47 -18.85
N GLU A 2 -7.96 5.04 -17.70
CA GLU A 2 -8.66 6.23 -17.15
C GLU A 2 -8.02 7.57 -17.58
N GLY A 3 -7.02 7.55 -18.45
CA GLY A 3 -6.39 8.76 -19.02
C GLY A 3 -5.46 9.51 -18.08
N ALA A 4 -5.04 8.92 -16.97
CA ALA A 4 -4.08 9.54 -16.07
C ALA A 4 -2.68 9.58 -16.69
N THR A 5 -1.98 10.70 -16.55
CA THR A 5 -0.54 10.80 -16.81
C THR A 5 0.21 10.28 -15.60
N LEU A 6 1.12 9.34 -15.79
CA LEU A 6 1.76 8.59 -14.72
C LEU A 6 3.25 8.95 -14.56
N ALA A 7 3.75 8.90 -13.34
CA ALA A 7 5.16 8.84 -13.03
C ALA A 7 5.41 7.67 -12.06
N PHE A 8 6.51 6.99 -12.24
CA PHE A 8 6.90 5.85 -11.42
C PHE A 8 8.18 6.14 -10.66
N THR A 9 8.35 5.46 -9.53
CA THR A 9 9.58 5.53 -8.75
C THR A 9 10.18 4.14 -8.57
N TYR A 10 11.50 4.09 -8.44
CA TYR A 10 12.24 2.88 -8.09
C TYR A 10 13.23 3.18 -6.96
N GLN A 11 13.45 2.21 -6.08
CA GLN A 11 14.29 2.40 -4.91
C GLN A 11 15.78 2.56 -5.25
N ASN A 12 16.28 1.74 -6.18
CA ASN A 12 17.70 1.72 -6.53
C ASN A 12 17.91 1.21 -7.98
N GLU A 13 19.14 1.31 -8.49
CA GLU A 13 19.48 0.96 -9.86
C GLU A 13 19.12 -0.48 -10.28
N ARG A 14 19.04 -1.42 -9.32
CA ARG A 14 18.62 -2.80 -9.60
C ARG A 14 17.19 -2.90 -10.16
N PHE A 15 16.34 -1.97 -9.77
CA PHE A 15 14.93 -1.96 -10.20
C PHE A 15 14.65 -1.01 -11.35
N LYS A 16 15.60 -0.17 -11.73
CA LYS A 16 15.45 0.89 -12.71
C LYS A 16 14.93 0.39 -14.05
N GLU A 17 15.66 -0.48 -14.72
CA GLU A 17 15.33 -0.98 -16.06
C GLU A 17 13.91 -1.56 -16.11
N ARG A 18 13.56 -2.37 -15.10
CA ARG A 18 12.24 -2.98 -14.99
C ARG A 18 11.12 -1.95 -14.80
N VAL A 19 11.37 -0.90 -13.99
CA VAL A 19 10.36 0.16 -13.76
C VAL A 19 10.24 1.05 -14.97
N GLU A 20 11.33 1.36 -15.66
CA GLU A 20 11.32 2.10 -16.93
C GLU A 20 10.57 1.34 -18.04
N GLU A 21 10.74 0.01 -18.12
CA GLU A 21 10.01 -0.84 -19.07
C GLU A 21 8.51 -0.81 -18.76
N MET A 22 8.12 -1.06 -17.51
CA MET A 22 6.73 -0.98 -17.07
C MET A 22 6.12 0.42 -17.31
N ALA A 23 6.88 1.48 -17.04
CA ALA A 23 6.42 2.85 -17.30
C ALA A 23 6.09 3.05 -18.77
N ARG A 24 6.98 2.62 -19.68
CA ARG A 24 6.78 2.70 -21.14
C ARG A 24 5.57 1.91 -21.62
N GLU A 25 5.36 0.70 -21.09
CA GLU A 25 4.16 -0.12 -21.39
C GLU A 25 2.85 0.59 -20.99
N LEU A 26 2.91 1.41 -19.93
CA LEU A 26 1.78 2.20 -19.44
C LEU A 26 1.72 3.62 -20.02
N GLY A 27 2.54 3.92 -21.02
CA GLY A 27 2.55 5.20 -21.73
C GLY A 27 3.24 6.34 -20.96
N SER A 28 4.10 6.02 -19.98
CA SER A 28 4.89 7.00 -19.25
C SER A 28 6.37 6.97 -19.63
N ASP A 29 6.98 8.15 -19.70
CA ASP A 29 8.42 8.34 -19.86
C ASP A 29 9.11 8.80 -18.56
N ILE A 30 8.38 8.75 -17.42
CA ILE A 30 8.84 9.22 -16.11
C ILE A 30 9.02 8.04 -15.16
N ALA A 31 10.28 7.68 -14.93
CA ALA A 31 10.70 6.75 -13.89
C ALA A 31 11.88 7.38 -13.12
N LEU A 32 11.69 7.69 -11.85
CA LEU A 32 12.63 8.46 -11.04
C LEU A 32 13.14 7.65 -9.84
N PRO A 33 14.41 7.78 -9.44
CA PRO A 33 14.92 7.14 -8.24
C PRO A 33 14.32 7.78 -6.99
N CYS A 34 13.92 6.94 -6.03
CA CYS A 34 13.49 7.37 -4.70
C CYS A 34 13.59 6.22 -3.70
N ASP A 35 14.63 6.21 -2.90
CA ASP A 35 14.63 5.44 -1.65
C ASP A 35 13.91 6.27 -0.59
N VAL A 36 12.77 5.77 -0.11
CA VAL A 36 11.94 6.48 0.88
C VAL A 36 12.52 6.46 2.29
N GLY A 37 13.59 5.71 2.51
CA GLY A 37 14.41 5.78 3.72
C GLY A 37 15.32 7.02 3.78
N GLU A 38 15.38 7.81 2.70
CA GLU A 38 16.29 8.94 2.54
C GLU A 38 15.51 10.23 2.21
N ASP A 39 15.33 11.11 3.18
CA ASP A 39 14.59 12.39 3.00
C ASP A 39 15.10 13.23 1.83
N ALA A 40 16.42 13.19 1.58
CA ALA A 40 17.02 13.89 0.45
C ALA A 40 16.54 13.34 -0.90
N GLN A 41 16.30 12.04 -1.02
CA GLN A 41 15.78 11.43 -2.23
C GLN A 41 14.29 11.74 -2.42
N ILE A 42 13.51 11.76 -1.34
CA ILE A 42 12.13 12.23 -1.38
C ILE A 42 12.05 13.68 -1.88
N ALA A 43 12.87 14.56 -1.35
CA ALA A 43 12.92 15.96 -1.79
C ALA A 43 13.35 16.09 -3.27
N ALA A 44 14.37 15.33 -3.68
CA ALA A 44 14.86 15.32 -5.06
C ALA A 44 13.82 14.79 -6.05
N LEU A 45 13.03 13.78 -5.67
CA LEU A 45 11.92 13.26 -6.46
C LEU A 45 10.94 14.37 -6.87
N PHE A 46 10.41 15.10 -5.88
CA PHE A 46 9.41 16.15 -6.15
C PHE A 46 10.02 17.37 -6.83
N ALA A 47 11.30 17.70 -6.58
CA ALA A 47 12.02 18.72 -7.33
C ALA A 47 12.19 18.35 -8.81
N GLN A 48 12.45 17.09 -9.14
CA GLN A 48 12.54 16.61 -10.51
C GLN A 48 11.16 16.55 -11.17
N LEU A 49 10.15 16.06 -10.45
CA LEU A 49 8.79 15.97 -10.96
C LEU A 49 8.21 17.36 -11.25
N GLY A 50 8.48 18.35 -10.40
CA GLY A 50 8.04 19.74 -10.59
C GLY A 50 8.69 20.46 -11.79
N ARG A 51 9.73 19.88 -12.41
CA ARG A 51 10.26 20.36 -13.69
C ARG A 51 9.48 19.80 -14.89
N ARG A 52 8.67 18.80 -14.68
CA ARG A 52 7.90 18.08 -15.70
C ARG A 52 6.42 18.41 -15.62
N TRP A 53 5.91 18.60 -14.41
CA TRP A 53 4.50 18.83 -14.12
C TRP A 53 4.31 20.03 -13.20
N ASP A 54 3.32 20.86 -13.50
CA ASP A 54 2.95 22.01 -12.69
C ASP A 54 2.13 21.61 -11.45
N SER A 55 1.48 20.46 -11.48
CA SER A 55 0.62 19.97 -10.40
C SER A 55 0.56 18.46 -10.33
N LEU A 56 0.08 17.95 -9.18
CA LEU A 56 -0.12 16.54 -8.91
C LEU A 56 -1.53 16.31 -8.36
N ASP A 57 -2.30 15.44 -9.02
CA ASP A 57 -3.68 15.13 -8.63
C ASP A 57 -3.79 13.85 -7.80
N GLY A 58 -2.80 12.98 -7.86
CA GLY A 58 -2.84 11.70 -7.16
C GLY A 58 -1.47 11.19 -6.73
N LEU A 59 -1.42 10.51 -5.59
CA LEU A 59 -0.23 9.79 -5.11
C LEU A 59 -0.63 8.40 -4.63
N VAL A 60 0.01 7.37 -5.16
CA VAL A 60 -0.15 5.99 -4.71
C VAL A 60 1.11 5.56 -3.97
N HIS A 61 0.96 5.27 -2.69
CA HIS A 61 2.00 4.71 -1.85
C HIS A 61 1.84 3.19 -1.79
N ALA A 62 2.62 2.47 -2.58
CA ALA A 62 2.62 1.01 -2.66
C ALA A 62 3.95 0.43 -2.18
N ILE A 63 4.43 0.91 -1.03
CA ILE A 63 5.76 0.63 -0.49
C ILE A 63 5.63 -0.09 0.84
N ALA A 64 6.43 -1.13 1.04
CA ALA A 64 6.62 -1.79 2.32
C ALA A 64 7.93 -2.58 2.32
N PHE A 65 8.60 -2.57 3.46
CA PHE A 65 9.77 -3.39 3.70
C PHE A 65 9.91 -3.70 5.19
N ALA A 66 10.29 -4.92 5.50
CA ALA A 66 10.82 -5.31 6.80
C ALA A 66 11.95 -6.33 6.60
N PRO A 67 12.98 -6.33 7.45
CA PRO A 67 13.99 -7.38 7.47
C PRO A 67 13.35 -8.76 7.64
N ARG A 68 13.94 -9.78 7.01
CA ARG A 68 13.35 -11.11 6.96
C ARG A 68 13.12 -11.73 8.34
N GLU A 69 14.04 -11.51 9.27
CA GLU A 69 13.94 -11.96 10.66
C GLU A 69 12.72 -11.35 11.38
N ALA A 70 12.33 -10.15 11.02
CA ALA A 70 11.19 -9.44 11.62
C ALA A 70 9.82 -9.94 11.14
N ILE A 71 9.81 -10.81 10.11
CA ILE A 71 8.59 -11.37 9.50
C ILE A 71 8.67 -12.90 9.36
N ALA A 72 9.50 -13.56 10.17
CA ALA A 72 9.65 -15.02 10.17
C ALA A 72 9.55 -15.56 11.59
N GLY A 73 8.97 -16.76 11.72
CA GLY A 73 8.89 -17.47 13.00
C GLY A 73 8.06 -16.76 14.07
N ASP A 74 8.47 -16.91 15.33
CA ASP A 74 7.82 -16.27 16.47
C ASP A 74 8.07 -14.75 16.49
N PHE A 75 7.08 -14.01 16.95
CA PHE A 75 7.13 -12.56 16.98
C PHE A 75 8.25 -12.02 17.88
N LEU A 76 8.41 -12.60 19.07
CA LEU A 76 9.41 -12.12 20.04
C LEU A 76 10.84 -12.51 19.64
N GLU A 77 11.00 -13.68 19.01
CA GLU A 77 12.31 -14.13 18.52
C GLU A 77 12.84 -13.23 17.39
N GLY A 78 11.95 -12.78 16.49
CA GLY A 78 12.28 -11.89 15.37
C GLY A 78 12.32 -10.41 15.74
N LEU A 79 11.97 -10.03 16.97
CA LEU A 79 11.86 -8.64 17.38
C LEU A 79 13.23 -8.04 17.72
N SER A 80 13.65 -7.03 16.97
CA SER A 80 14.79 -6.20 17.30
C SER A 80 14.46 -4.73 17.12
N ARG A 81 15.17 -3.85 17.85
CA ARG A 81 15.00 -2.39 17.71
C ARG A 81 15.27 -1.91 16.28
N GLU A 82 16.29 -2.45 15.66
CA GLU A 82 16.71 -2.08 14.31
C GLU A 82 15.67 -2.54 13.27
N ALA A 83 15.21 -3.80 13.34
CA ALA A 83 14.20 -4.31 12.44
C ALA A 83 12.85 -3.59 12.63
N PHE A 84 12.47 -3.27 13.86
CA PHE A 84 11.29 -2.48 14.17
C PHE A 84 11.39 -1.08 13.55
N ARG A 85 12.52 -0.39 13.75
CA ARG A 85 12.78 0.94 13.19
C ARG A 85 12.69 0.92 11.67
N THR A 86 13.41 0.02 11.03
CA THR A 86 13.42 -0.11 9.56
C THR A 86 12.04 -0.39 8.98
N ALA A 87 11.27 -1.31 9.60
CA ALA A 87 9.93 -1.62 9.13
C ALA A 87 8.98 -0.41 9.23
N HIS A 88 9.03 0.36 10.33
CA HIS A 88 8.19 1.55 10.50
C HIS A 88 8.64 2.71 9.63
N ASP A 89 9.93 2.90 9.48
CA ASP A 89 10.50 3.96 8.66
C ASP A 89 10.07 3.83 7.19
N VAL A 90 10.34 2.66 6.62
CA VAL A 90 10.00 2.41 5.20
C VAL A 90 8.51 2.19 4.97
N SER A 91 7.79 1.49 5.89
CA SER A 91 6.43 1.03 5.60
C SER A 91 5.33 1.90 6.22
N ALA A 92 5.67 2.85 7.09
CA ALA A 92 4.71 3.73 7.74
C ALA A 92 5.08 5.22 7.60
N TYR A 93 6.29 5.62 8.05
CA TYR A 93 6.73 7.02 8.01
C TYR A 93 6.84 7.57 6.58
N SER A 94 7.27 6.75 5.62
CA SER A 94 7.44 7.17 4.24
C SER A 94 6.15 7.75 3.60
N PHE A 95 4.97 7.29 4.01
CA PHE A 95 3.71 7.83 3.47
C PHE A 95 3.46 9.28 3.87
N PRO A 96 3.47 9.69 5.15
CA PRO A 96 3.38 11.08 5.52
C PRO A 96 4.57 11.93 5.02
N ALA A 97 5.77 11.37 4.91
CA ALA A 97 6.92 12.07 4.35
C ALA A 97 6.71 12.42 2.87
N LEU A 98 6.26 11.46 2.06
CA LEU A 98 5.89 11.68 0.65
C LEU A 98 4.72 12.66 0.52
N ALA A 99 3.69 12.53 1.36
CA ALA A 99 2.55 13.46 1.37
C ALA A 99 2.99 14.90 1.66
N LYS A 100 3.87 15.10 2.64
CA LYS A 100 4.45 16.41 2.97
C LYS A 100 5.24 17.00 1.79
N ALA A 101 6.07 16.20 1.15
CA ALA A 101 6.90 16.64 0.03
C ALA A 101 6.07 16.92 -1.25
N ALA A 102 4.99 16.15 -1.47
CA ALA A 102 4.07 16.34 -2.60
C ALA A 102 3.15 17.54 -2.45
N LEU A 103 2.92 18.01 -1.23
CA LEU A 103 1.92 19.01 -0.91
C LEU A 103 2.00 20.31 -1.74
N PRO A 104 3.19 20.89 -2.04
CA PRO A 104 3.27 22.09 -2.88
C PRO A 104 2.67 21.88 -4.28
N MET A 105 2.80 20.68 -4.84
CA MET A 105 2.25 20.36 -6.17
C MET A 105 0.76 20.01 -6.14
N MET A 106 0.19 19.76 -4.96
CA MET A 106 -1.23 19.42 -4.76
C MET A 106 -2.09 20.62 -4.33
N GLN A 107 -1.50 21.76 -4.01
CA GLN A 107 -2.24 22.94 -3.56
C GLN A 107 -3.22 23.43 -4.62
N GLY A 108 -4.47 23.72 -4.20
CA GLY A 108 -5.53 24.18 -5.09
C GLY A 108 -6.12 23.08 -5.99
N ARG A 109 -5.65 21.83 -5.82
CA ARG A 109 -6.18 20.66 -6.55
C ARG A 109 -7.13 19.85 -5.67
N LYS A 110 -8.07 19.15 -6.30
CA LYS A 110 -8.86 18.09 -5.65
C LYS A 110 -8.06 16.79 -5.65
N ALA A 111 -6.89 16.82 -5.02
CA ALA A 111 -5.96 15.71 -5.05
C ALA A 111 -6.39 14.57 -4.11
N ALA A 112 -5.87 13.37 -4.37
CA ALA A 112 -6.09 12.21 -3.53
C ALA A 112 -4.80 11.40 -3.31
N LEU A 113 -4.61 10.94 -2.07
CA LEU A 113 -3.54 10.02 -1.70
C LEU A 113 -4.14 8.67 -1.34
N VAL A 114 -3.53 7.60 -1.82
CA VAL A 114 -3.92 6.23 -1.50
C VAL A 114 -2.69 5.43 -1.07
N THR A 115 -2.82 4.69 0.05
CA THR A 115 -1.78 3.74 0.46
C THR A 115 -2.31 2.31 0.48
N LEU A 116 -1.41 1.32 0.34
CA LEU A 116 -1.73 -0.09 0.44
C LEU A 116 -1.39 -0.63 1.83
N THR A 117 -2.37 -1.25 2.46
CA THR A 117 -2.23 -1.95 3.75
C THR A 117 -2.71 -3.40 3.63
N TYR A 118 -2.76 -4.10 4.75
CA TYR A 118 -3.15 -5.50 4.80
C TYR A 118 -3.85 -5.82 6.12
N LEU A 119 -4.66 -6.85 6.12
CA LEU A 119 -5.42 -7.34 7.29
C LEU A 119 -4.56 -7.50 8.55
N GLY A 120 -3.27 -7.79 8.40
CA GLY A 120 -2.32 -7.87 9.51
C GLY A 120 -2.14 -6.59 10.33
N ALA A 121 -2.64 -5.44 9.88
CA ALA A 121 -2.72 -4.22 10.67
C ALA A 121 -3.74 -4.32 11.83
N ASN A 122 -4.78 -5.14 11.67
CA ASN A 122 -5.91 -5.25 12.60
C ASN A 122 -6.07 -6.64 13.21
N ARG A 123 -5.44 -7.64 12.63
CA ARG A 123 -5.53 -9.05 13.04
C ARG A 123 -4.15 -9.65 13.08
N VAL A 124 -3.93 -10.58 13.98
CA VAL A 124 -2.69 -11.35 13.99
C VAL A 124 -2.68 -12.29 12.80
N VAL A 125 -1.71 -12.09 11.92
CA VAL A 125 -1.42 -12.99 10.79
C VAL A 125 -0.07 -13.65 11.06
N PRO A 126 0.03 -14.99 11.09
CA PRO A 126 1.28 -15.69 11.31
C PRO A 126 2.37 -15.22 10.34
N ASN A 127 3.59 -15.05 10.84
CA ASN A 127 4.75 -14.57 10.06
C ASN A 127 4.60 -13.16 9.46
N TYR A 128 3.63 -12.37 9.91
CA TYR A 128 3.54 -10.96 9.53
C TYR A 128 4.18 -10.03 10.57
N ASN A 129 4.11 -10.40 11.83
CA ASN A 129 4.86 -9.90 12.98
C ASN A 129 5.05 -8.36 12.98
N THR A 130 6.29 -7.86 12.97
CA THR A 130 6.62 -6.43 13.00
C THR A 130 5.99 -5.64 11.83
N MET A 131 5.80 -6.25 10.67
CA MET A 131 5.10 -5.60 9.57
C MET A 131 3.64 -5.30 9.92
N GLY A 132 2.97 -6.12 10.72
CA GLY A 132 1.62 -5.84 11.22
C GLY A 132 1.56 -4.55 12.03
N LEU A 133 2.54 -4.33 12.90
CA LEU A 133 2.67 -3.10 13.69
C LEU A 133 2.93 -1.88 12.79
N ALA A 134 3.81 -2.01 11.79
CA ALA A 134 4.08 -0.94 10.83
C ALA A 134 2.83 -0.61 9.99
N LYS A 135 2.05 -1.62 9.56
CA LYS A 135 0.80 -1.40 8.83
C LYS A 135 -0.30 -0.79 9.71
N ALA A 136 -0.38 -1.12 11.01
CA ALA A 136 -1.28 -0.44 11.94
C ALA A 136 -0.92 1.04 12.09
N SER A 137 0.38 1.36 12.18
CA SER A 137 0.89 2.73 12.17
C SER A 137 0.55 3.47 10.88
N LEU A 138 0.68 2.80 9.71
CA LEU A 138 0.30 3.34 8.41
C LEU A 138 -1.19 3.65 8.33
N GLU A 139 -2.07 2.78 8.83
CA GLU A 139 -3.52 3.03 8.87
C GLU A 139 -3.89 4.18 9.82
N ALA A 140 -3.16 4.36 10.91
CA ALA A 140 -3.28 5.55 11.74
C ALA A 140 -2.87 6.80 10.96
N ALA A 141 -1.75 6.76 10.22
CA ALA A 141 -1.29 7.88 9.40
C ALA A 141 -2.31 8.31 8.34
N VAL A 142 -3.09 7.37 7.75
CA VAL A 142 -4.21 7.70 6.84
C VAL A 142 -5.19 8.68 7.51
N ARG A 143 -5.61 8.40 8.74
CA ARG A 143 -6.56 9.25 9.47
C ARG A 143 -5.99 10.62 9.83
N TYR A 144 -4.75 10.66 10.31
CA TYR A 144 -4.09 11.94 10.64
C TYR A 144 -3.82 12.79 9.41
N LEU A 145 -3.40 12.18 8.29
CA LEU A 145 -3.23 12.89 7.03
C LEU A 145 -4.57 13.39 6.47
N ALA A 146 -5.64 12.60 6.55
CA ALA A 146 -6.97 13.01 6.13
C ALA A 146 -7.45 14.25 6.91
N ALA A 147 -7.26 14.26 8.23
CA ALA A 147 -7.60 15.42 9.07
C ALA A 147 -6.75 16.65 8.74
N SER A 148 -5.46 16.47 8.46
CA SER A 148 -4.53 17.56 8.15
C SER A 148 -4.73 18.14 6.74
N LEU A 149 -5.03 17.30 5.76
CA LEU A 149 -5.08 17.66 4.34
C LEU A 149 -6.51 17.96 3.85
N GLY A 150 -7.53 17.44 4.55
CA GLY A 150 -8.94 17.64 4.22
C GLY A 150 -9.35 19.13 4.08
N PRO A 151 -8.95 20.04 4.98
CA PRO A 151 -9.21 21.47 4.82
C PRO A 151 -8.61 22.11 3.55
N ARG A 152 -7.68 21.42 2.90
CA ARG A 152 -7.05 21.82 1.63
C ARG A 152 -7.69 21.17 0.40
N GLY A 153 -8.78 20.40 0.60
CA GLY A 153 -9.46 19.68 -0.47
C GLY A 153 -8.75 18.38 -0.91
N ILE A 154 -7.78 17.90 -0.14
CA ILE A 154 -7.00 16.71 -0.45
C ILE A 154 -7.51 15.53 0.37
N ARG A 155 -7.88 14.43 -0.29
CA ARG A 155 -8.39 13.21 0.34
C ARG A 155 -7.25 12.21 0.58
N VAL A 156 -7.34 11.43 1.65
CA VAL A 156 -6.34 10.41 1.99
C VAL A 156 -7.04 9.14 2.42
N ASN A 157 -6.77 8.04 1.74
CA ASN A 157 -7.38 6.75 2.04
C ASN A 157 -6.36 5.61 1.97
N GLY A 158 -6.73 4.47 2.52
CA GLY A 158 -5.99 3.22 2.41
C GLY A 158 -6.81 2.15 1.69
N ILE A 159 -6.12 1.18 1.09
CA ILE A 159 -6.73 -0.05 0.58
C ILE A 159 -6.10 -1.22 1.35
N SER A 160 -6.90 -1.95 2.11
CA SER A 160 -6.50 -3.22 2.70
C SER A 160 -6.82 -4.34 1.72
N ALA A 161 -5.82 -4.73 0.95
CA ALA A 161 -5.95 -5.76 -0.08
C ALA A 161 -5.84 -7.18 0.54
N GLY A 162 -6.60 -8.12 0.01
CA GLY A 162 -6.36 -9.55 0.25
C GLY A 162 -5.01 -10.00 -0.34
N PRO A 163 -4.58 -11.24 -0.09
CA PRO A 163 -3.31 -11.73 -0.58
C PRO A 163 -3.31 -11.82 -2.12
N ILE A 164 -2.30 -11.22 -2.75
CA ILE A 164 -2.08 -11.21 -4.20
C ILE A 164 -0.67 -11.71 -4.48
N LYS A 165 -0.51 -12.53 -5.52
CA LYS A 165 0.81 -12.97 -5.99
C LYS A 165 1.58 -11.79 -6.56
N THR A 166 2.47 -11.22 -5.76
CA THR A 166 3.41 -10.17 -6.16
C THR A 166 4.84 -10.64 -5.95
N LEU A 167 5.81 -9.90 -6.48
CA LEU A 167 7.22 -10.19 -6.21
C LEU A 167 7.55 -10.13 -4.71
N ALA A 168 7.00 -9.16 -4.00
CA ALA A 168 7.17 -9.05 -2.56
C ALA A 168 6.58 -10.28 -1.83
N ALA A 169 5.41 -10.75 -2.25
CA ALA A 169 4.74 -11.93 -1.69
C ALA A 169 5.48 -13.24 -1.98
N ALA A 170 6.24 -13.31 -3.08
CA ALA A 170 7.03 -14.50 -3.43
C ALA A 170 8.11 -14.84 -2.39
N GLY A 171 8.55 -13.87 -1.59
CA GLY A 171 9.50 -14.07 -0.48
C GLY A 171 8.87 -14.59 0.82
N ILE A 172 7.54 -14.67 0.91
CA ILE A 172 6.83 -15.10 2.12
C ILE A 172 6.70 -16.63 2.13
N ALA A 173 7.29 -17.28 3.14
CA ALA A 173 7.19 -18.72 3.30
C ALA A 173 5.73 -19.15 3.49
N GLY A 174 5.30 -20.14 2.71
CA GLY A 174 3.94 -20.68 2.81
C GLY A 174 2.84 -19.81 2.17
N PHE A 175 3.19 -18.79 1.39
CA PHE A 175 2.22 -17.88 0.77
C PHE A 175 1.14 -18.60 -0.05
N GLY A 176 1.48 -19.69 -0.75
CA GLY A 176 0.52 -20.54 -1.46
C GLY A 176 -0.56 -21.14 -0.56
N LYS A 177 -0.21 -21.48 0.70
CA LYS A 177 -1.18 -21.98 1.68
C LYS A 177 -2.14 -20.86 2.13
N ILE A 178 -1.64 -19.64 2.26
CA ILE A 178 -2.48 -18.49 2.58
C ILE A 178 -3.49 -18.22 1.46
N LEU A 179 -3.06 -18.25 0.20
CA LEU A 179 -3.95 -18.09 -0.94
C LEU A 179 -5.05 -19.14 -0.98
N LYS A 180 -4.68 -20.42 -0.81
CA LYS A 180 -5.66 -21.51 -0.78
C LYS A 180 -6.64 -21.36 0.38
N PHE A 181 -6.16 -21.02 1.57
CA PHE A 181 -7.00 -20.80 2.75
C PHE A 181 -8.00 -19.65 2.54
N VAL A 182 -7.56 -18.52 1.96
CA VAL A 182 -8.45 -17.40 1.66
C VAL A 182 -9.48 -17.78 0.60
N GLU A 183 -9.09 -18.49 -0.45
CA GLU A 183 -9.99 -18.97 -1.49
C GLU A 183 -11.09 -19.89 -0.94
N GLU A 184 -10.74 -20.79 -0.01
CA GLU A 184 -11.68 -21.72 0.62
C GLU A 184 -12.64 -21.04 1.60
N HIS A 185 -12.25 -19.92 2.24
CA HIS A 185 -12.99 -19.32 3.35
C HIS A 185 -13.58 -17.95 3.04
N ALA A 186 -13.06 -17.22 2.05
CA ALA A 186 -13.62 -15.91 1.70
C ALA A 186 -15.09 -16.05 1.21
N PRO A 187 -15.98 -15.10 1.53
CA PRO A 187 -17.36 -15.11 1.03
C PRO A 187 -17.49 -15.27 -0.48
N LEU A 188 -16.63 -14.61 -1.25
CA LEU A 188 -16.63 -14.74 -2.72
C LEU A 188 -15.94 -16.00 -3.25
N ARG A 189 -15.40 -16.87 -2.36
CA ARG A 189 -14.70 -18.13 -2.72
C ARG A 189 -13.61 -17.96 -3.76
N ARG A 190 -12.94 -16.83 -3.75
CA ARG A 190 -11.79 -16.52 -4.58
C ARG A 190 -10.82 -15.57 -3.90
N ASN A 191 -9.59 -15.60 -4.33
CA ASN A 191 -8.65 -14.52 -4.01
C ASN A 191 -9.00 -13.27 -4.83
N VAL A 192 -8.59 -12.12 -4.34
CA VAL A 192 -8.64 -10.87 -5.10
C VAL A 192 -7.55 -10.86 -6.17
N THR A 193 -7.82 -10.14 -7.25
CA THR A 193 -6.87 -9.90 -8.33
C THR A 193 -6.24 -8.51 -8.19
N THR A 194 -5.16 -8.29 -8.91
CA THR A 194 -4.59 -6.95 -9.06
C THR A 194 -5.62 -5.97 -9.64
N GLU A 195 -6.46 -6.42 -10.56
CA GLU A 195 -7.52 -5.60 -11.16
C GLU A 195 -8.57 -5.16 -10.13
N ASP A 196 -9.00 -6.05 -9.22
CA ASP A 196 -9.93 -5.69 -8.13
C ASP A 196 -9.36 -4.54 -7.29
N VAL A 197 -8.05 -4.59 -6.95
CA VAL A 197 -7.38 -3.55 -6.17
C VAL A 197 -7.18 -2.27 -6.99
N CYS A 198 -6.83 -2.39 -8.27
CA CYS A 198 -6.69 -1.24 -9.17
C CYS A 198 -8.03 -0.49 -9.34
N ASN A 199 -9.15 -1.20 -9.48
CA ASN A 199 -10.47 -0.59 -9.59
C ASN A 199 -10.83 0.20 -8.31
N ALA A 200 -10.50 -0.33 -7.14
CA ALA A 200 -10.65 0.38 -5.87
C ALA A 200 -9.74 1.63 -5.79
N ALA A 201 -8.51 1.52 -6.28
CA ALA A 201 -7.58 2.65 -6.32
C ALA A 201 -8.09 3.75 -7.27
N VAL A 202 -8.58 3.41 -8.44
CA VAL A 202 -9.21 4.34 -9.39
C VAL A 202 -10.41 5.04 -8.74
N PHE A 203 -11.29 4.29 -8.07
CA PHE A 203 -12.41 4.86 -7.32
C PHE A 203 -11.93 5.89 -6.28
N LEU A 204 -10.99 5.50 -5.41
CA LEU A 204 -10.50 6.37 -4.34
C LEU A 204 -9.71 7.59 -4.84
N LEU A 205 -9.04 7.49 -5.99
CA LEU A 205 -8.31 8.61 -6.60
C LEU A 205 -9.21 9.55 -7.40
N SER A 206 -10.36 9.09 -7.87
CA SER A 206 -11.29 9.86 -8.71
C SER A 206 -12.31 10.67 -7.92
N ASP A 207 -13.03 11.56 -8.61
CA ASP A 207 -14.14 12.34 -8.04
C ASP A 207 -15.34 11.49 -7.59
N LEU A 208 -15.41 10.21 -8.01
CA LEU A 208 -16.42 9.26 -7.50
C LEU A 208 -16.32 9.07 -5.98
N ALA A 209 -15.14 9.25 -5.41
CA ALA A 209 -14.89 9.17 -3.98
C ALA A 209 -14.81 10.55 -3.30
N ALA A 210 -15.44 11.59 -3.84
CA ALA A 210 -15.31 12.97 -3.34
C ALA A 210 -15.69 13.15 -1.86
N GLY A 211 -16.58 12.31 -1.32
CA GLY A 211 -16.99 12.28 0.08
C GLY A 211 -16.20 11.27 0.95
N VAL A 212 -15.16 10.61 0.42
CA VAL A 212 -14.44 9.54 1.12
C VAL A 212 -13.03 10.00 1.46
N THR A 213 -12.73 10.12 2.75
CA THR A 213 -11.38 10.41 3.26
C THR A 213 -11.20 9.83 4.66
N GLY A 214 -9.98 9.43 5.01
CA GLY A 214 -9.66 8.79 6.29
C GLY A 214 -10.08 7.33 6.39
N GLU A 215 -10.53 6.73 5.28
CA GLU A 215 -11.07 5.37 5.22
C GLU A 215 -9.99 4.37 4.82
N VAL A 216 -10.13 3.14 5.32
CA VAL A 216 -9.39 1.97 4.86
C VAL A 216 -10.37 1.01 4.19
N LEU A 217 -10.43 1.05 2.87
CA LEU A 217 -11.31 0.21 2.07
C LEU A 217 -10.73 -1.20 1.95
N TYR A 218 -11.51 -2.18 2.35
CA TYR A 218 -11.09 -3.58 2.22
C TYR A 218 -11.48 -4.15 0.85
N VAL A 219 -10.47 -4.69 0.17
CA VAL A 219 -10.61 -5.41 -1.11
C VAL A 219 -10.01 -6.80 -0.89
N ASP A 220 -10.77 -7.70 -0.30
CA ASP A 220 -10.29 -8.99 0.22
C ASP A 220 -11.29 -10.15 0.01
N SER A 221 -12.20 -10.01 -0.95
CA SER A 221 -13.29 -10.97 -1.19
C SER A 221 -14.19 -11.23 0.03
N GLY A 222 -14.21 -10.29 1.01
CA GLY A 222 -14.97 -10.37 2.25
C GLY A 222 -14.29 -11.18 3.36
N PHE A 223 -13.06 -11.65 3.13
CA PHE A 223 -12.35 -12.56 4.05
C PHE A 223 -12.24 -12.03 5.47
N ARG A 224 -12.01 -10.74 5.66
CA ARG A 224 -11.89 -10.13 7.01
C ARG A 224 -13.09 -10.35 7.93
N ASN A 225 -14.29 -10.58 7.34
CA ASN A 225 -15.54 -10.71 8.07
C ASN A 225 -15.84 -12.17 8.52
N VAL A 226 -14.99 -13.11 8.13
CA VAL A 226 -15.19 -14.53 8.39
C VAL A 226 -14.34 -14.97 9.58
N VAL A 227 -14.94 -15.69 10.50
CA VAL A 227 -14.19 -16.45 11.51
C VAL A 227 -13.82 -17.79 10.88
N ALA A 228 -12.67 -17.83 10.24
CA ALA A 228 -12.18 -19.04 9.58
C ALA A 228 -11.74 -20.11 10.60
N GLY A 229 -11.98 -21.38 10.30
CA GLY A 229 -11.59 -22.51 11.15
C GLY A 229 -12.63 -22.97 12.15
N ILE A 230 -13.78 -22.31 12.26
CA ILE A 230 -14.93 -22.89 12.97
C ILE A 230 -15.56 -23.91 12.04
N PRO A 231 -15.64 -25.20 12.43
CA PRO A 231 -16.34 -26.20 11.63
C PRO A 231 -17.78 -25.74 11.40
N GLY A 232 -18.12 -25.46 10.14
CA GLY A 232 -19.53 -25.29 9.78
C GLY A 232 -20.27 -26.59 10.12
N GLY A 233 -21.42 -26.50 10.76
CA GLY A 233 -22.28 -27.64 10.94
C GLY A 233 -22.67 -28.19 9.56
N GLY A 234 -21.84 -29.08 9.02
CA GLY A 234 -22.16 -29.83 7.82
C GLY A 234 -23.41 -30.65 8.13
N SER A 235 -24.45 -30.44 7.36
CA SER A 235 -25.53 -31.40 7.28
C SER A 235 -24.91 -32.74 6.89
N GLU A 236 -24.78 -33.63 7.87
CA GLU A 236 -24.67 -35.06 7.57
C GLU A 236 -25.96 -35.43 6.79
N SER A 237 -25.80 -35.67 5.52
CA SER A 237 -26.83 -36.28 4.70
C SER A 237 -26.20 -37.39 3.90
#